data_27f024d77e18b57db75bf7993dbf827c
#
_entry.id   27f024d77e18b57db75bf7993dbf827c
#
_cell.length_a   1.000
_cell.length_b   1.000
_cell.length_c   1.000
_cell.angle_alpha   90.00
_cell.angle_beta   90.00
_cell.angle_gamma   90.00
#
_symmetry.space_group_name_H-M   'P 1'
#
loop_
_entity.id
_entity.type
_entity.pdbx_description
1 polymer ?
#
loop_
_entity_poly.entity_id
_entity_poly.type
_entity_poly.pdbx_seq_one_letter_code
_entity_poly.pdbx_strand_id
1 'polypeptide(L)'
;ALLLPMDATGSSSKKNYMDFYSGVLLGVYDCANEGIGTDLRVYDIAEGNLPSAESLKGCDFAIGPVHKADLAEILEASEDSTMIISPLDYRAETLLTKHNTLIQAPTERFEQLRDLAQWVKEESAPQDRIIYISESNARDTAAVNAMLRILKELQIPYSRFTYNILQGRDITEPLLAKITKEGANRFIIESESEAWVNDVVR
;
A
#
# COMPACT_ATOMS: atom_id res chain seq x y z
N ALA A 1 2.04 -0.61 22.60
CA ALA A 1 3.25 -1.31 22.13
C ALA A 1 3.58 -0.92 20.70
N LEU A 2 4.85 -1.06 20.30
CA LEU A 2 5.35 -0.86 18.94
C LEU A 2 6.13 -2.10 18.50
N LEU A 3 5.73 -2.73 17.39
CA LEU A 3 6.30 -3.96 16.87
C LEU A 3 6.88 -3.71 15.47
N LEU A 4 8.20 -3.57 15.37
CA LEU A 4 8.88 -3.28 14.10
C LEU A 4 10.08 -4.20 13.90
N PRO A 5 10.34 -4.69 12.66
CA PRO A 5 11.51 -5.48 12.35
C PRO A 5 12.73 -4.57 12.11
N MET A 6 13.22 -3.93 13.17
CA MET A 6 14.23 -2.86 13.08
C MET A 6 15.63 -3.39 12.78
N ASP A 7 16.00 -4.57 13.31
CA ASP A 7 17.33 -5.15 13.25
C ASP A 7 18.43 -4.13 13.59
N ALA A 8 18.65 -3.91 14.83
CA ALA A 8 19.60 -2.91 15.35
C ALA A 8 21.05 -3.10 14.86
N THR A 9 21.37 -4.22 14.21
CA THR A 9 22.72 -4.56 13.73
C THR A 9 23.02 -4.10 12.30
N GLY A 10 22.06 -3.44 11.63
CA GLY A 10 22.44 -2.50 10.59
C GLY A 10 22.50 -2.97 9.15
N SER A 11 21.45 -3.54 8.55
CA SER A 11 21.36 -3.54 7.09
C SER A 11 20.60 -2.29 6.58
N SER A 12 21.00 -1.73 5.44
CA SER A 12 20.40 -0.52 4.86
C SER A 12 18.89 -0.65 4.56
N SER A 13 18.39 -1.88 4.39
CA SER A 13 16.97 -2.16 4.15
C SER A 13 16.06 -1.90 5.35
N LYS A 14 16.63 -1.75 6.54
CA LYS A 14 15.89 -1.55 7.79
C LYS A 14 15.86 -0.09 8.27
N LYS A 15 16.53 0.80 7.55
CA LYS A 15 16.52 2.25 7.84
C LYS A 15 15.10 2.82 7.89
N ASN A 16 14.21 2.38 6.99
CA ASN A 16 12.84 2.85 6.94
C ASN A 16 12.05 2.57 8.23
N TYR A 17 12.33 1.45 8.91
CA TYR A 17 11.70 1.15 10.20
C TYR A 17 12.26 1.99 11.34
N MET A 18 13.52 2.38 11.27
CA MET A 18 14.11 3.34 12.21
C MET A 18 13.53 4.73 12.03
N ASP A 19 13.27 5.14 10.77
CA ASP A 19 12.61 6.41 10.47
C ASP A 19 11.15 6.38 10.98
N PHE A 20 10.44 5.26 10.81
CA PHE A 20 9.10 5.07 11.37
C PHE A 20 9.11 5.14 12.89
N TYR A 21 10.05 4.44 13.55
CA TYR A 21 10.24 4.52 15.01
C TYR A 21 10.48 5.95 15.48
N SER A 22 11.32 6.70 14.77
CA SER A 22 11.56 8.11 15.08
C SER A 22 10.30 8.95 14.99
N GLY A 23 9.44 8.67 14.01
CA GLY A 23 8.13 9.31 13.88
C GLY A 23 7.20 8.98 15.07
N VAL A 24 7.20 7.73 15.53
CA VAL A 24 6.42 7.34 16.73
C VAL A 24 6.91 8.08 17.97
N LEU A 25 8.23 8.24 18.15
CA LEU A 25 8.78 9.01 19.27
C LEU A 25 8.37 10.48 19.23
N LEU A 26 8.31 11.10 18.04
CA LEU A 26 7.79 12.45 17.89
C LEU A 26 6.29 12.52 18.28
N GLY A 27 5.48 11.55 17.86
CA GLY A 27 4.08 11.47 18.26
C GLY A 27 3.89 11.32 19.77
N VAL A 28 4.72 10.51 20.43
CA VAL A 28 4.71 10.37 21.90
C VAL A 28 5.09 11.70 22.57
N TYR A 29 6.07 12.41 22.03
CA TYR A 29 6.45 13.72 22.51
C TYR A 29 5.31 14.75 22.37
N ASP A 30 4.62 14.76 21.25
CA ASP A 30 3.48 15.64 21.04
C ASP A 30 2.32 15.32 21.99
N CYS A 31 2.01 14.04 22.21
CA CYS A 31 1.05 13.61 23.22
C CYS A 31 1.41 14.13 24.62
N ALA A 32 2.69 14.04 25.00
CA ALA A 32 3.14 14.54 26.29
C ALA A 32 2.97 16.08 26.44
N ASN A 33 3.17 16.84 25.35
CA ASN A 33 2.94 18.30 25.33
C ASN A 33 1.46 18.64 25.52
N GLU A 34 0.56 17.75 25.10
CA GLU A 34 -0.89 17.89 25.32
C GLU A 34 -1.36 17.32 26.67
N GLY A 35 -0.44 16.85 27.50
CA GLY A 35 -0.74 16.31 28.83
C GLY A 35 -1.16 14.84 28.82
N ILE A 36 -0.96 14.12 27.71
CA ILE A 36 -1.26 12.70 27.59
C ILE A 36 0.01 11.90 27.92
N GLY A 37 0.01 11.21 29.06
CA GLY A 37 1.11 10.30 29.44
C GLY A 37 1.09 9.04 28.60
N THR A 38 2.24 8.65 28.04
CA THR A 38 2.39 7.45 27.20
C THR A 38 3.49 6.55 27.74
N ASP A 39 3.16 5.27 27.97
CA ASP A 39 4.15 4.21 28.22
C ASP A 39 4.39 3.43 26.93
N LEU A 40 5.50 3.65 26.27
CA LEU A 40 5.84 3.03 24.99
C LEU A 40 6.73 1.79 25.19
N ARG A 41 6.19 0.60 24.91
CA ARG A 41 6.93 -0.67 24.89
C ARG A 41 7.33 -0.96 23.44
N VAL A 42 8.63 -1.11 23.19
CA VAL A 42 9.18 -1.33 21.84
C VAL A 42 9.73 -2.75 21.73
N TYR A 43 9.28 -3.46 20.70
CA TYR A 43 9.71 -4.82 20.37
C TYR A 43 10.36 -4.82 18.99
N ASP A 44 11.63 -5.24 18.92
CA ASP A 44 12.28 -5.56 17.66
C ASP A 44 11.92 -6.98 17.25
N ILE A 45 11.06 -7.08 16.24
CA ILE A 45 10.54 -8.35 15.73
C ILE A 45 11.34 -8.87 14.53
N ALA A 46 12.57 -8.39 14.33
CA ALA A 46 13.47 -8.98 13.34
C ALA A 46 13.63 -10.48 13.61
N GLU A 47 13.83 -11.25 12.55
CA GLU A 47 14.02 -12.71 12.61
C GLU A 47 12.81 -13.49 13.19
N GLY A 48 11.61 -12.89 13.19
CA GLY A 48 10.39 -13.56 13.66
C GLY A 48 10.22 -13.59 15.19
N ASN A 49 10.94 -12.75 15.93
CA ASN A 49 10.86 -12.64 17.39
C ASN A 49 9.58 -11.90 17.84
N LEU A 50 8.41 -12.44 17.57
CA LEU A 50 7.14 -11.83 17.99
C LEU A 50 6.98 -11.90 19.53
N PRO A 51 6.46 -10.83 20.17
CA PRO A 51 6.15 -10.85 21.59
C PRO A 51 4.98 -11.81 21.87
N SER A 52 5.01 -12.43 23.05
CA SER A 52 3.88 -13.24 23.50
C SER A 52 2.66 -12.36 23.81
N ALA A 53 1.46 -12.98 23.80
CA ALA A 53 0.24 -12.31 24.24
C ALA A 53 0.35 -11.70 25.64
N GLU A 54 1.00 -12.41 26.56
CA GLU A 54 1.22 -11.92 27.93
C GLU A 54 2.10 -10.64 27.95
N SER A 55 3.06 -10.51 27.01
CA SER A 55 3.90 -9.31 26.87
C SER A 55 3.12 -8.09 26.41
N LEU A 56 2.04 -8.31 25.66
CA LEU A 56 1.14 -7.24 25.18
C LEU A 56 0.02 -6.91 26.16
N LYS A 57 -0.15 -7.74 27.20
CA LYS A 57 -1.19 -7.53 28.20
C LYS A 57 -1.04 -6.17 28.88
N GLY A 58 -2.16 -5.46 28.97
CA GLY A 58 -2.20 -4.11 29.54
C GLY A 58 -1.69 -3.01 28.62
N CYS A 59 -1.41 -3.34 27.35
CA CYS A 59 -1.31 -2.31 26.30
C CYS A 59 -2.70 -1.95 25.82
N ASP A 60 -3.02 -0.65 25.71
CA ASP A 60 -4.27 -0.18 25.12
C ASP A 60 -4.32 -0.54 23.64
N PHE A 61 -3.19 -0.44 22.96
CA PHE A 61 -3.02 -0.88 21.57
C PHE A 61 -1.57 -1.22 21.23
N ALA A 62 -1.40 -1.92 20.11
CA ALA A 62 -0.10 -2.21 19.51
C ALA A 62 -0.06 -1.73 18.05
N ILE A 63 0.99 -0.99 17.69
CA ILE A 63 1.27 -0.58 16.30
C ILE A 63 2.24 -1.59 15.69
N GLY A 64 1.85 -2.20 14.58
CA GLY A 64 2.56 -3.33 13.98
C GLY A 64 2.02 -4.68 14.46
N PRO A 65 2.55 -5.77 13.94
CA PRO A 65 3.62 -5.88 12.91
C PRO A 65 3.30 -5.21 11.58
N VAL A 66 4.35 -4.97 10.77
CA VAL A 66 4.19 -4.37 9.45
C VAL A 66 3.73 -5.40 8.41
N HIS A 67 4.28 -6.62 8.47
CA HIS A 67 3.98 -7.66 7.49
C HIS A 67 2.72 -8.45 7.86
N LYS A 68 1.87 -8.72 6.86
CA LYS A 68 0.62 -9.46 7.04
C LYS A 68 0.80 -10.83 7.72
N ALA A 69 1.88 -11.56 7.44
CA ALA A 69 2.11 -12.87 8.03
C ALA A 69 2.30 -12.76 9.55
N ASP A 70 3.18 -11.87 10.00
CA ASP A 70 3.45 -11.62 11.42
C ASP A 70 2.21 -11.04 12.12
N LEU A 71 1.44 -10.20 11.39
CA LEU A 71 0.18 -9.63 11.86
C LEU A 71 -0.86 -10.73 12.13
N ALA A 72 -0.99 -11.70 11.23
CA ALA A 72 -1.91 -12.83 11.44
C ALA A 72 -1.53 -13.65 12.67
N GLU A 73 -0.23 -13.91 12.85
CA GLU A 73 0.27 -14.68 13.99
C GLU A 73 0.00 -13.97 15.33
N ILE A 74 0.26 -12.64 15.39
CA ILE A 74 0.04 -11.89 16.63
C ILE A 74 -1.46 -11.74 16.96
N LEU A 75 -2.31 -11.61 15.95
CA LEU A 75 -3.78 -11.56 16.14
C LEU A 75 -4.31 -12.87 16.69
N GLU A 76 -3.87 -14.00 16.15
CA GLU A 76 -4.25 -15.32 16.66
C GLU A 76 -3.74 -15.54 18.09
N ALA A 77 -2.50 -15.14 18.37
CA ALA A 77 -1.91 -15.29 19.70
C ALA A 77 -2.54 -14.38 20.76
N SER A 78 -3.00 -13.19 20.40
CA SER A 78 -3.58 -12.22 21.34
C SER A 78 -5.04 -12.53 21.73
N GLU A 79 -5.70 -13.47 21.06
CA GLU A 79 -7.10 -13.85 21.30
C GLU A 79 -8.04 -12.60 21.38
N ASP A 80 -7.82 -11.62 20.51
CA ASP A 80 -8.55 -10.35 20.48
C ASP A 80 -8.52 -9.55 21.81
N SER A 81 -7.48 -9.75 22.62
CA SER A 81 -7.34 -9.08 23.92
C SER A 81 -6.72 -7.67 23.81
N THR A 82 -6.04 -7.38 22.71
CA THR A 82 -5.34 -6.11 22.48
C THR A 82 -5.70 -5.57 21.09
N MET A 83 -6.00 -4.29 21.00
CA MET A 83 -6.21 -3.64 19.72
C MET A 83 -4.90 -3.55 18.94
N ILE A 84 -4.88 -4.03 17.70
CA ILE A 84 -3.69 -4.06 16.85
C ILE A 84 -3.90 -3.16 15.64
N ILE A 85 -2.94 -2.29 15.39
CA ILE A 85 -2.95 -1.34 14.26
C ILE A 85 -1.93 -1.80 13.23
N SER A 86 -2.41 -2.22 12.04
CA SER A 86 -1.54 -2.48 10.88
C SER A 86 -1.14 -1.15 10.24
N PRO A 87 0.15 -0.74 10.33
CA PRO A 87 0.51 0.62 9.98
C PRO A 87 0.75 0.86 8.49
N LEU A 88 1.19 -0.15 7.72
CA LEU A 88 1.72 0.05 6.36
C LEU A 88 1.21 -0.96 5.31
N ASP A 89 0.81 -2.18 5.69
CA ASP A 89 0.45 -3.22 4.74
C ASP A 89 -1.04 -3.20 4.42
N TYR A 90 -1.42 -2.68 3.24
CA TYR A 90 -2.82 -2.68 2.78
C TYR A 90 -3.42 -4.09 2.65
N ARG A 91 -2.59 -5.15 2.49
CA ARG A 91 -3.04 -6.54 2.38
C ARG A 91 -3.61 -7.09 3.69
N ALA A 92 -3.45 -6.34 4.79
CA ALA A 92 -4.08 -6.64 6.07
C ALA A 92 -5.62 -6.62 5.98
N GLU A 93 -6.21 -5.97 4.97
CA GLU A 93 -7.67 -5.93 4.72
C GLU A 93 -8.32 -7.32 4.78
N THR A 94 -7.61 -8.36 4.33
CA THR A 94 -8.13 -9.74 4.33
C THR A 94 -8.26 -10.35 5.73
N LEU A 95 -7.68 -9.73 6.76
CA LEU A 95 -7.75 -10.15 8.16
C LEU A 95 -8.87 -9.44 8.92
N LEU A 96 -9.34 -8.28 8.44
CA LEU A 96 -10.36 -7.46 9.12
C LEU A 96 -11.67 -8.21 9.36
N THR A 97 -12.05 -9.12 8.46
CA THR A 97 -13.30 -9.90 8.60
C THR A 97 -13.24 -10.95 9.71
N LYS A 98 -12.05 -11.30 10.17
CA LYS A 98 -11.84 -12.35 11.19
C LYS A 98 -11.48 -11.77 12.56
N HIS A 99 -10.90 -10.59 12.62
CA HIS A 99 -10.34 -10.01 13.84
C HIS A 99 -10.92 -8.60 14.07
N ASN A 100 -11.81 -8.49 15.02
CA ASN A 100 -12.50 -7.22 15.35
C ASN A 100 -11.58 -6.21 16.06
N THR A 101 -10.44 -6.64 16.55
CA THR A 101 -9.43 -5.80 17.21
C THR A 101 -8.38 -5.26 16.23
N LEU A 102 -8.46 -5.63 14.96
CA LEU A 102 -7.56 -5.13 13.94
C LEU A 102 -8.05 -3.80 13.37
N ILE A 103 -7.18 -2.81 13.37
CA ILE A 103 -7.34 -1.54 12.65
C ILE A 103 -6.30 -1.49 11.53
N GLN A 104 -6.73 -1.27 10.29
CA GLN A 104 -5.84 -1.04 9.17
C GLN A 104 -5.69 0.48 8.95
N ALA A 105 -4.46 0.99 9.04
CA ALA A 105 -4.18 2.40 8.79
C ALA A 105 -4.15 2.77 7.29
N PRO A 106 -3.54 1.94 6.39
CA PRO A 106 -3.59 2.22 4.96
C PRO A 106 -5.00 2.03 4.39
N THR A 107 -5.39 2.94 3.51
CA THR A 107 -6.62 2.80 2.72
C THR A 107 -6.60 1.51 1.90
N GLU A 108 -7.74 0.85 1.79
CA GLU A 108 -7.89 -0.35 0.96
C GLU A 108 -7.47 -0.09 -0.49
N ARG A 109 -6.84 -1.09 -1.12
CA ARG A 109 -6.32 -0.95 -2.49
C ARG A 109 -7.39 -0.53 -3.49
N PHE A 110 -8.60 -1.06 -3.35
CA PHE A 110 -9.70 -0.72 -4.23
C PHE A 110 -10.09 0.76 -4.13
N GLU A 111 -10.14 1.31 -2.94
CA GLU A 111 -10.46 2.72 -2.72
C GLU A 111 -9.32 3.64 -3.23
N GLN A 112 -8.06 3.25 -3.04
CA GLN A 112 -6.94 3.98 -3.63
C GLN A 112 -7.03 4.06 -5.16
N LEU A 113 -7.40 2.95 -5.83
CA LEU A 113 -7.60 2.91 -7.27
C LEU A 113 -8.80 3.76 -7.70
N ARG A 114 -9.87 3.77 -6.90
CA ARG A 114 -11.07 4.59 -7.14
C ARG A 114 -10.75 6.07 -7.04
N ASP A 115 -10.05 6.49 -5.99
CA ASP A 115 -9.62 7.88 -5.78
C ASP A 115 -8.72 8.36 -6.92
N LEU A 116 -7.77 7.53 -7.35
CA LEU A 116 -6.92 7.82 -8.50
C LEU A 116 -7.75 8.03 -9.78
N ALA A 117 -8.69 7.13 -10.06
CA ALA A 117 -9.54 7.23 -11.24
C ALA A 117 -10.44 8.47 -11.17
N GLN A 118 -11.00 8.77 -10.01
CA GLN A 118 -11.81 9.95 -9.79
C GLN A 118 -11.00 11.23 -10.02
N TRP A 119 -9.80 11.33 -9.46
CA TRP A 119 -8.89 12.45 -9.67
C TRP A 119 -8.54 12.63 -11.16
N VAL A 120 -8.19 11.53 -11.85
CA VAL A 120 -7.92 11.58 -13.29
C VAL A 120 -9.13 12.11 -14.06
N LYS A 121 -10.36 11.70 -13.68
CA LYS A 121 -11.60 12.18 -14.30
C LYS A 121 -11.80 13.68 -14.10
N GLU A 122 -11.60 14.17 -12.88
CA GLU A 122 -11.79 15.58 -12.52
C GLU A 122 -10.79 16.51 -13.23
N GLU A 123 -9.55 16.03 -13.40
CA GLU A 123 -8.48 16.78 -14.07
C GLU A 123 -8.52 16.67 -15.60
N SER A 124 -9.41 15.86 -16.17
CA SER A 124 -9.42 15.60 -17.61
C SER A 124 -10.38 16.54 -18.34
N ALA A 125 -9.89 17.16 -19.41
CA ALA A 125 -10.72 17.90 -20.36
C ALA A 125 -11.29 16.97 -21.45
N PRO A 126 -12.37 17.36 -22.15
CA PRO A 126 -13.02 16.52 -23.17
C PRO A 126 -12.11 16.06 -24.32
N GLN A 127 -11.07 16.84 -24.65
CA GLN A 127 -10.08 16.53 -25.67
C GLN A 127 -8.93 15.64 -25.19
N ASP A 128 -8.81 15.41 -23.89
CA ASP A 128 -7.78 14.57 -23.31
C ASP A 128 -7.99 13.09 -23.64
N ARG A 129 -6.91 12.33 -23.65
CA ARG A 129 -6.91 10.88 -23.80
C ARG A 129 -6.44 10.22 -22.52
N ILE A 130 -7.20 9.26 -22.04
CA ILE A 130 -6.81 8.43 -20.92
C ILE A 130 -6.40 7.07 -21.47
N ILE A 131 -5.16 6.67 -21.20
CA ILE A 131 -4.58 5.43 -21.63
C ILE A 131 -4.24 4.60 -20.40
N TYR A 132 -4.95 3.48 -20.23
CA TYR A 132 -4.65 2.51 -19.17
C TYR A 132 -3.62 1.51 -19.68
N ILE A 133 -2.44 1.50 -19.05
CA ILE A 133 -1.33 0.62 -19.42
C ILE A 133 -1.18 -0.45 -18.34
N SER A 134 -1.23 -1.71 -18.73
CA SER A 134 -1.02 -2.85 -17.86
C SER A 134 -0.07 -3.86 -18.48
N GLU A 135 0.61 -4.63 -17.65
CA GLU A 135 1.44 -5.73 -18.11
C GLU A 135 0.58 -6.82 -18.76
N SER A 136 1.00 -7.35 -19.94
CA SER A 136 0.21 -8.36 -20.65
C SER A 136 0.09 -9.69 -19.89
N ASN A 137 1.06 -9.98 -19.00
CA ASN A 137 1.08 -11.16 -18.13
C ASN A 137 1.02 -10.73 -16.65
N ALA A 138 0.20 -9.72 -16.33
CA ALA A 138 0.08 -9.21 -14.98
C ALA A 138 -0.16 -10.34 -13.96
N ARG A 139 0.69 -10.40 -12.93
CA ARG A 139 0.53 -11.35 -11.83
C ARG A 139 -0.71 -11.01 -11.00
N ASP A 140 -0.99 -9.74 -10.85
CA ASP A 140 -2.19 -9.24 -10.18
C ASP A 140 -3.29 -8.92 -11.18
N THR A 141 -3.99 -9.96 -11.62
CA THR A 141 -5.19 -9.81 -12.45
C THR A 141 -6.36 -9.20 -11.68
N ALA A 142 -6.36 -9.27 -10.35
CA ALA A 142 -7.41 -8.72 -9.50
C ALA A 142 -7.37 -7.18 -9.51
N ALA A 143 -6.18 -6.57 -9.37
CA ALA A 143 -6.01 -5.12 -9.44
C ALA A 143 -6.37 -4.57 -10.83
N VAL A 144 -5.91 -5.23 -11.90
CA VAL A 144 -6.28 -4.88 -13.29
C VAL A 144 -7.80 -4.90 -13.47
N ASN A 145 -8.46 -5.97 -13.01
CA ASN A 145 -9.93 -6.09 -13.11
C ASN A 145 -10.66 -5.03 -12.25
N ALA A 146 -10.13 -4.71 -11.07
CA ALA A 146 -10.65 -3.66 -10.20
C ALA A 146 -10.60 -2.29 -10.90
N MET A 147 -9.44 -1.91 -11.46
CA MET A 147 -9.29 -0.64 -12.19
C MET A 147 -10.23 -0.58 -13.40
N LEU A 148 -10.31 -1.62 -14.21
CA LEU A 148 -11.22 -1.66 -15.37
C LEU A 148 -12.69 -1.51 -14.95
N ARG A 149 -13.10 -2.12 -13.84
CA ARG A 149 -14.44 -1.96 -13.26
C ARG A 149 -14.68 -0.53 -12.81
N ILE A 150 -13.74 0.08 -12.09
CA ILE A 150 -13.80 1.47 -11.61
C ILE A 150 -13.95 2.44 -12.79
N LEU A 151 -13.10 2.32 -13.80
CA LEU A 151 -13.14 3.18 -14.99
C LEU A 151 -14.53 3.09 -15.69
N LYS A 152 -15.11 1.90 -15.75
CA LYS A 152 -16.45 1.67 -16.29
C LYS A 152 -17.54 2.29 -15.41
N GLU A 153 -17.50 2.06 -14.09
CA GLU A 153 -18.47 2.60 -13.12
C GLU A 153 -18.47 4.14 -13.13
N LEU A 154 -17.29 4.75 -13.18
CA LEU A 154 -17.14 6.20 -13.26
C LEU A 154 -17.39 6.78 -14.66
N GLN A 155 -17.71 5.94 -15.64
CA GLN A 155 -17.93 6.33 -17.04
C GLN A 155 -16.76 7.11 -17.65
N ILE A 156 -15.54 6.70 -17.33
CA ILE A 156 -14.32 7.31 -17.83
C ILE A 156 -13.96 6.66 -19.18
N PRO A 157 -13.96 7.42 -20.29
CA PRO A 157 -13.51 6.90 -21.58
C PRO A 157 -12.01 6.65 -21.55
N TYR A 158 -11.56 5.47 -21.86
CA TYR A 158 -10.14 5.11 -21.88
C TYR A 158 -9.78 4.19 -23.04
N SER A 159 -8.51 4.23 -23.43
CA SER A 159 -7.90 3.25 -24.32
C SER A 159 -7.04 2.29 -23.50
N ARG A 160 -7.20 0.99 -23.70
CA ARG A 160 -6.32 0.01 -23.05
C ARG A 160 -5.09 -0.24 -23.91
N PHE A 161 -3.94 -0.30 -23.27
CA PHE A 161 -2.68 -0.74 -23.85
C PHE A 161 -2.06 -1.81 -22.96
N THR A 162 -1.70 -2.95 -23.55
CA THR A 162 -1.01 -4.02 -22.82
C THR A 162 0.37 -4.20 -23.39
N TYR A 163 1.35 -4.34 -22.52
CA TYR A 163 2.74 -4.40 -22.89
C TYR A 163 3.50 -5.42 -22.05
N ASN A 164 4.49 -6.07 -22.67
CA ASN A 164 5.41 -6.97 -22.00
C ASN A 164 6.84 -6.51 -22.27
N ILE A 165 7.63 -6.35 -21.23
CA ILE A 165 9.03 -5.90 -21.30
C ILE A 165 9.89 -6.75 -22.26
N LEU A 166 9.53 -8.02 -22.47
CA LEU A 166 10.21 -8.91 -23.39
C LEU A 166 9.91 -8.65 -24.87
N GLN A 167 8.90 -7.85 -25.18
CA GLN A 167 8.51 -7.51 -26.56
C GLN A 167 9.36 -6.39 -27.17
N GLY A 168 10.25 -5.78 -26.38
CA GLY A 168 11.16 -4.75 -26.86
C GLY A 168 10.45 -3.46 -27.29
N ARG A 169 11.11 -2.67 -28.14
CA ARG A 169 10.67 -1.32 -28.54
C ARG A 169 9.59 -1.27 -29.63
N ASP A 170 9.11 -2.43 -30.10
CA ASP A 170 8.07 -2.50 -31.14
C ASP A 170 6.68 -2.00 -30.68
N ILE A 171 6.61 -1.46 -29.47
CA ILE A 171 5.39 -0.89 -28.85
C ILE A 171 5.13 0.56 -29.25
N THR A 172 6.12 1.27 -29.80
CA THR A 172 6.04 2.72 -30.05
C THR A 172 4.90 3.08 -30.98
N GLU A 173 4.80 2.44 -32.13
CA GLU A 173 3.73 2.71 -33.11
C GLU A 173 2.33 2.41 -32.56
N PRO A 174 2.06 1.25 -31.93
CA PRO A 174 0.77 0.97 -31.33
C PRO A 174 0.38 1.93 -30.20
N LEU A 175 1.35 2.45 -29.44
CA LEU A 175 1.09 3.43 -28.38
C LEU A 175 0.80 4.80 -28.98
N LEU A 176 1.59 5.24 -29.98
CA LEU A 176 1.38 6.51 -30.71
C LEU A 176 0.00 6.58 -31.36
N ALA A 177 -0.57 5.46 -31.80
CA ALA A 177 -1.92 5.41 -32.34
C ALA A 177 -3.02 5.69 -31.30
N LYS A 178 -2.71 5.67 -30.01
CA LYS A 178 -3.68 5.89 -28.91
C LYS A 178 -3.63 7.30 -28.33
N ILE A 179 -2.59 8.04 -28.60
CA ILE A 179 -2.41 9.41 -28.09
C ILE A 179 -3.10 10.44 -28.98
N THR A 180 -3.36 11.62 -28.41
CA THR A 180 -3.88 12.81 -29.12
C THR A 180 -2.82 13.90 -29.20
N LYS A 181 -2.94 14.74 -30.21
CA LYS A 181 -2.16 15.98 -30.35
C LYS A 181 -2.93 17.23 -29.90
N GLU A 182 -4.24 17.07 -29.61
CA GLU A 182 -5.15 18.19 -29.34
C GLU A 182 -5.40 18.41 -27.84
N GLY A 183 -4.98 17.47 -27.00
CA GLY A 183 -5.18 17.51 -25.55
C GLY A 183 -4.04 16.84 -24.79
N ALA A 184 -4.21 16.71 -23.49
CA ALA A 184 -3.28 15.97 -22.66
C ALA A 184 -3.47 14.45 -22.83
N ASN A 185 -2.37 13.71 -22.75
CA ASN A 185 -2.39 12.26 -22.70
C ASN A 185 -2.09 11.83 -21.26
N ARG A 186 -3.06 11.25 -20.59
CA ARG A 186 -2.97 10.83 -19.21
C ARG A 186 -2.80 9.32 -19.16
N PHE A 187 -1.71 8.86 -18.56
CA PHE A 187 -1.38 7.46 -18.47
C PHE A 187 -1.68 6.94 -17.05
N ILE A 188 -2.54 5.94 -16.96
CA ILE A 188 -2.71 5.15 -15.74
C ILE A 188 -1.86 3.89 -15.93
N ILE A 189 -0.80 3.77 -15.14
CA ILE A 189 0.17 2.68 -15.23
C ILE A 189 0.00 1.83 -13.99
N GLU A 190 -0.28 0.54 -14.16
CA GLU A 190 -0.49 -0.38 -13.06
C GLU A 190 0.31 -1.67 -13.24
N SER A 191 1.26 -1.88 -12.34
CA SER A 191 2.01 -3.13 -12.18
C SER A 191 2.69 -3.17 -10.81
N GLU A 192 2.86 -4.35 -10.24
CA GLU A 192 3.70 -4.58 -9.06
C GLU A 192 5.20 -4.77 -9.44
N SER A 193 5.51 -4.79 -10.73
CA SER A 193 6.87 -4.93 -11.23
C SER A 193 7.54 -3.56 -11.41
N GLU A 194 8.43 -3.21 -10.48
CA GLU A 194 9.23 -1.99 -10.57
C GLU A 194 10.02 -1.91 -11.89
N ALA A 195 10.60 -3.02 -12.33
CA ALA A 195 11.34 -3.10 -13.59
C ALA A 195 10.46 -2.77 -14.80
N TRP A 196 9.21 -3.27 -14.80
CA TRP A 196 8.26 -3.00 -15.86
C TRP A 196 7.80 -1.54 -15.86
N VAL A 197 7.47 -0.98 -14.68
CA VAL A 197 7.09 0.43 -14.55
C VAL A 197 8.21 1.34 -15.04
N ASN A 198 9.46 1.07 -14.63
CA ASN A 198 10.63 1.83 -15.07
C ASN A 198 10.85 1.76 -16.59
N ASP A 199 10.49 0.65 -17.24
CA ASP A 199 10.60 0.51 -18.69
C ASP A 199 9.50 1.29 -19.43
N VAL A 200 8.27 1.30 -18.90
CA VAL A 200 7.13 2.03 -19.50
C VAL A 200 7.30 3.55 -19.45
N VAL A 201 7.94 4.09 -18.42
CA VAL A 201 8.09 5.55 -18.24
C VAL A 201 9.35 6.14 -18.91
N ARG A 202 10.16 5.31 -19.53
CA ARG A 202 11.35 5.72 -20.30
C ARG A 202 11.02 6.00 -21.76
#